data_a6975718179296af0c54d0b76afbe108
#
_entry.id   a6975718179296af0c54d0b76afbe108
#
_cell.length_a   1.000
_cell.length_b   1.000
_cell.length_c   1.000
_cell.angle_alpha   90.00
_cell.angle_beta   90.00
_cell.angle_gamma   90.00
#
_symmetry.space_group_name_H-M   'P 1'
#
loop_
_entity.id
_entity.type
_entity.pdbx_description
1 polymer ?
#
loop_
_entity_poly.entity_id
_entity_poly.type
_entity_poly.pdbx_seq_one_letter_code
_entity_poly.pdbx_strand_id
1 'polypeptide(L)'
;MDQENTNLFEFAAFDELEAEHIAAPRYSYWKSVWRTFFKNKFTVAVAVFLLFILAFALIQPTISGYSPIVTPNINNSSLKFVKPCAEHIFGTDHVGNEVFDAVWAGARNSIIISFVCTGIIMLVGIPVGALWGFSKKMDRWMIEVYNVISNVPFLLLAMILSYVLGAGMRSLIITMTCTEWIFVAYFIRTQVMIIRDREYNMASKCLGTSTWTMIVKNILPYLISVIMTYISREIPSLISYEVFLSYMGLGLGTTNASLGQSIAMYTSYMNGYPHLFWIPVSVLAIISISLYIVGQRLADAADPRTHM
;
A
#
# COMPACT_ATOMS: atom_id res chain seq x y z
N MET A 1 -73.86 -26.07 7.56
CA MET A 1 -72.99 -24.95 7.21
C MET A 1 -72.65 -24.28 8.53
N ASP A 2 -71.37 -24.16 8.85
CA ASP A 2 -70.72 -23.53 10.04
C ASP A 2 -69.99 -24.54 10.99
N GLN A 3 -68.94 -25.19 10.48
CA GLN A 3 -67.96 -25.86 11.32
C GLN A 3 -66.52 -25.68 10.82
N GLU A 4 -66.24 -24.73 9.93
CA GLU A 4 -64.90 -24.59 9.32
C GLU A 4 -64.07 -23.41 9.82
N ASN A 5 -64.50 -22.63 10.83
CA ASN A 5 -63.81 -21.38 11.25
C ASN A 5 -63.27 -21.35 12.67
N THR A 6 -63.25 -22.50 13.38
CA THR A 6 -62.79 -22.52 14.77
C THR A 6 -61.26 -22.67 14.96
N ASN A 7 -60.54 -23.08 13.92
CA ASN A 7 -59.08 -23.37 14.03
C ASN A 7 -58.17 -22.21 13.58
N LEU A 8 -58.73 -21.09 13.20
CA LEU A 8 -57.92 -19.89 12.76
C LEU A 8 -57.22 -19.17 13.89
N PHE A 9 -57.53 -19.49 15.14
CA PHE A 9 -56.98 -18.84 16.35
C PHE A 9 -56.44 -19.84 17.37
N GLU A 10 -56.01 -21.02 16.96
CA GLU A 10 -55.20 -21.87 17.81
C GLU A 10 -53.81 -21.26 17.98
N PHE A 11 -53.38 -21.11 19.25
CA PHE A 11 -51.99 -20.70 19.54
C PHE A 11 -51.06 -21.71 18.88
N ALA A 12 -50.14 -21.26 18.02
CA ALA A 12 -49.07 -22.08 17.49
C ALA A 12 -48.32 -22.68 18.66
N ALA A 13 -48.09 -24.00 18.63
CA ALA A 13 -47.30 -24.67 19.63
C ALA A 13 -45.92 -24.01 19.68
N PHE A 14 -45.63 -23.34 20.81
CA PHE A 14 -44.34 -22.67 21.01
C PHE A 14 -43.31 -23.75 21.35
N ASP A 15 -42.47 -24.12 20.38
CA ASP A 15 -41.33 -24.96 20.62
C ASP A 15 -40.18 -24.09 21.13
N GLU A 16 -39.94 -24.12 22.44
CA GLU A 16 -38.86 -23.36 23.11
C GLU A 16 -37.50 -23.71 22.52
N LEU A 17 -37.29 -24.90 21.99
CA LEU A 17 -36.04 -25.35 21.36
C LEU A 17 -35.83 -24.76 19.95
N GLU A 18 -36.89 -24.53 19.17
CA GLU A 18 -36.78 -23.86 17.88
C GLU A 18 -36.62 -22.34 18.02
N ALA A 19 -37.20 -21.72 19.05
CA ALA A 19 -37.09 -20.30 19.30
C ALA A 19 -35.67 -19.85 19.72
N GLU A 20 -34.90 -20.75 20.34
CA GLU A 20 -33.49 -20.48 20.72
C GLU A 20 -32.49 -20.82 19.62
N HIS A 21 -32.86 -21.57 18.58
CA HIS A 21 -31.99 -21.87 17.46
C HIS A 21 -31.94 -20.72 16.47
N ILE A 22 -30.89 -19.86 16.61
CA ILE A 22 -30.52 -18.93 15.55
C ILE A 22 -29.99 -19.78 14.40
N ALA A 23 -30.85 -20.12 13.43
CA ALA A 23 -30.52 -20.87 12.22
C ALA A 23 -29.58 -20.11 11.26
N ALA A 24 -29.25 -18.84 11.57
CA ALA A 24 -28.32 -18.05 10.75
C ALA A 24 -26.88 -18.55 10.94
N PRO A 25 -26.16 -18.87 9.84
CA PRO A 25 -24.78 -19.29 9.92
C PRO A 25 -23.95 -18.18 10.58
N ARG A 26 -23.03 -18.55 11.47
CA ARG A 26 -22.15 -17.60 12.16
C ARG A 26 -21.44 -16.74 11.10
N TYR A 27 -21.71 -15.44 11.13
CA TYR A 27 -21.08 -14.47 10.23
C TYR A 27 -19.59 -14.40 10.57
N SER A 28 -18.73 -14.71 9.59
CA SER A 28 -17.29 -14.52 9.67
C SER A 28 -16.89 -13.40 8.73
N TYR A 29 -16.50 -12.26 9.30
CA TYR A 29 -16.10 -11.07 8.56
C TYR A 29 -15.05 -11.38 7.48
N TRP A 30 -13.93 -11.99 7.85
CA TRP A 30 -12.85 -12.29 6.90
C TRP A 30 -13.25 -13.27 5.79
N LYS A 31 -14.11 -14.26 6.11
CA LYS A 31 -14.64 -15.17 5.10
C LYS A 31 -15.52 -14.44 4.09
N SER A 32 -16.29 -13.47 4.53
CA SER A 32 -17.12 -12.63 3.66
C SER A 32 -16.26 -11.70 2.79
N VAL A 33 -15.22 -11.06 3.35
CA VAL A 33 -14.24 -10.24 2.62
C VAL A 33 -13.63 -11.04 1.47
N TRP A 34 -13.07 -12.21 1.76
CA TRP A 34 -12.45 -13.06 0.73
C TRP A 34 -13.46 -13.53 -0.31
N ARG A 35 -14.67 -13.91 0.11
CA ARG A 35 -15.73 -14.32 -0.82
C ARG A 35 -16.09 -13.19 -1.78
N THR A 36 -16.24 -11.97 -1.27
CA THR A 36 -16.57 -10.77 -2.06
C THR A 36 -15.42 -10.41 -3.01
N PHE A 37 -14.19 -10.46 -2.54
CA PHE A 37 -13.00 -10.20 -3.34
C PHE A 37 -12.87 -11.16 -4.52
N PHE A 38 -13.03 -12.47 -4.30
CA PHE A 38 -12.90 -13.49 -5.34
C PHE A 38 -14.13 -13.61 -6.25
N LYS A 39 -15.25 -12.97 -5.94
CA LYS A 39 -16.45 -12.98 -6.78
C LYS A 39 -16.21 -12.31 -8.15
N ASN A 40 -15.36 -11.29 -8.21
CA ASN A 40 -15.10 -10.55 -9.44
C ASN A 40 -13.90 -11.15 -10.19
N LYS A 41 -14.16 -11.79 -11.36
CA LYS A 41 -13.13 -12.43 -12.20
C LYS A 41 -12.03 -11.45 -12.66
N PHE A 42 -12.37 -10.19 -12.95
CA PHE A 42 -11.39 -9.18 -13.32
C PHE A 42 -10.43 -8.88 -12.17
N THR A 43 -10.96 -8.73 -10.95
CA THR A 43 -10.14 -8.53 -9.75
C THR A 43 -9.18 -9.69 -9.51
N VAL A 44 -9.66 -10.92 -9.66
CA VAL A 44 -8.83 -12.12 -9.54
C VAL A 44 -7.73 -12.15 -10.59
N ALA A 45 -8.06 -11.84 -11.85
CA ALA A 45 -7.06 -11.81 -12.93
C ALA A 45 -5.95 -10.78 -12.65
N VAL A 46 -6.32 -9.56 -12.22
CA VAL A 46 -5.35 -8.50 -11.89
C VAL A 46 -4.53 -8.89 -10.64
N ALA A 47 -5.15 -9.53 -9.64
CA ALA A 47 -4.44 -9.98 -8.44
C ALA A 47 -3.42 -11.09 -8.76
N VAL A 48 -3.79 -12.06 -9.60
CA VAL A 48 -2.86 -13.12 -10.06
C VAL A 48 -1.72 -12.50 -10.88
N PHE A 49 -2.04 -11.58 -11.78
CA PHE A 49 -1.03 -10.85 -12.56
C PHE A 49 -0.08 -10.05 -11.67
N LEU A 50 -0.60 -9.33 -10.68
CA LEU A 50 0.20 -8.61 -9.71
C LEU A 50 1.12 -9.55 -8.91
N LEU A 51 0.59 -10.67 -8.41
CA LEU A 51 1.38 -11.66 -7.69
C LEU A 51 2.50 -12.23 -8.56
N PHE A 52 2.23 -12.49 -9.84
CA PHE A 52 3.24 -12.91 -10.80
C PHE A 52 4.33 -11.83 -10.96
N ILE A 53 3.96 -10.56 -11.16
CA ILE A 53 4.92 -9.45 -11.29
C ILE A 53 5.76 -9.30 -10.02
N LEU A 54 5.15 -9.34 -8.83
CA LEU A 54 5.86 -9.22 -7.57
C LEU A 54 6.84 -10.38 -7.35
N ALA A 55 6.39 -11.61 -7.61
CA ALA A 55 7.25 -12.79 -7.52
C ALA A 55 8.40 -12.71 -8.53
N PHE A 56 8.12 -12.32 -9.77
CA PHE A 56 9.11 -12.15 -10.81
C PHE A 56 10.13 -11.07 -10.45
N ALA A 57 9.68 -9.91 -9.96
CA ALA A 57 10.57 -8.82 -9.52
C ALA A 57 11.50 -9.24 -8.36
N LEU A 58 11.05 -10.16 -7.49
CA LEU A 58 11.89 -10.66 -6.39
C LEU A 58 12.88 -11.75 -6.84
N ILE A 59 12.45 -12.63 -7.75
CA ILE A 59 13.21 -13.83 -8.14
C ILE A 59 14.22 -13.51 -9.25
N GLN A 60 13.81 -12.79 -10.30
CA GLN A 60 14.62 -12.55 -11.49
C GLN A 60 15.99 -11.91 -11.16
N PRO A 61 16.07 -10.83 -10.34
CA PRO A 61 17.37 -10.21 -10.04
C PRO A 61 18.30 -11.10 -9.21
N THR A 62 17.75 -12.10 -8.50
CA THR A 62 18.58 -13.07 -7.75
C THR A 62 19.18 -14.12 -8.68
N ILE A 63 18.46 -14.45 -9.77
CA ILE A 63 18.93 -15.41 -10.78
C ILE A 63 19.95 -14.74 -11.71
N SER A 64 19.67 -13.52 -12.19
CA SER A 64 20.55 -12.79 -13.10
C SER A 64 21.85 -12.32 -12.44
N GLY A 65 21.83 -12.14 -11.10
CA GLY A 65 22.96 -11.57 -10.38
C GLY A 65 23.33 -10.15 -10.82
N TYR A 66 22.38 -9.42 -11.42
CA TYR A 66 22.63 -8.07 -11.93
C TYR A 66 23.12 -7.12 -10.85
N SER A 67 24.18 -6.39 -11.16
CA SER A 67 24.70 -5.30 -10.34
C SER A 67 24.98 -4.07 -11.21
N PRO A 68 24.50 -2.88 -10.84
CA PRO A 68 24.70 -1.67 -11.62
C PRO A 68 26.17 -1.22 -11.68
N ILE A 69 27.02 -1.74 -10.79
CA ILE A 69 28.45 -1.43 -10.73
C ILE A 69 29.25 -2.29 -11.74
N VAL A 70 28.75 -3.50 -12.01
CA VAL A 70 29.43 -4.46 -12.88
C VAL A 70 29.00 -4.19 -14.32
N THR A 71 29.95 -3.78 -15.14
CA THR A 71 29.73 -3.45 -16.56
C THR A 71 30.63 -4.32 -17.45
N PRO A 72 30.34 -5.63 -17.59
CA PRO A 72 31.23 -6.57 -18.28
C PRO A 72 31.43 -6.25 -19.75
N ASN A 73 30.46 -5.60 -20.36
CA ASN A 73 30.41 -5.32 -21.81
C ASN A 73 30.85 -3.88 -22.18
N ILE A 74 31.40 -3.12 -21.24
CA ILE A 74 31.73 -1.69 -21.43
C ILE A 74 32.68 -1.45 -22.61
N ASN A 75 33.56 -2.40 -22.89
CA ASN A 75 34.52 -2.33 -24.01
C ASN A 75 33.98 -2.91 -25.31
N ASN A 76 32.81 -3.53 -25.31
CA ASN A 76 32.22 -4.14 -26.49
C ASN A 76 31.18 -3.20 -27.12
N SER A 77 31.63 -2.44 -28.13
CA SER A 77 30.77 -1.47 -28.81
C SER A 77 29.58 -2.11 -29.56
N SER A 78 29.66 -3.37 -29.96
CA SER A 78 28.58 -4.06 -30.66
C SER A 78 27.38 -4.40 -29.75
N LEU A 79 27.60 -4.45 -28.45
CA LEU A 79 26.55 -4.72 -27.45
C LEU A 79 25.92 -3.44 -26.87
N LYS A 80 26.39 -2.26 -27.25
CA LYS A 80 25.82 -0.99 -26.78
C LYS A 80 24.60 -0.59 -27.60
N PHE A 81 23.54 -0.16 -26.91
CA PHE A 81 22.31 0.33 -27.54
C PHE A 81 21.67 -0.64 -28.53
N VAL A 82 21.77 -1.94 -28.26
CA VAL A 82 21.08 -2.95 -29.06
C VAL A 82 19.58 -2.78 -28.84
N LYS A 83 18.82 -2.75 -29.94
CA LYS A 83 17.34 -2.66 -29.85
C LYS A 83 16.74 -3.96 -29.34
N PRO A 84 15.54 -3.92 -28.75
CA PRO A 84 14.82 -5.12 -28.33
C PRO A 84 14.78 -6.18 -29.43
N CYS A 85 15.25 -7.39 -29.12
CA CYS A 85 15.29 -8.56 -30.00
C CYS A 85 15.13 -9.84 -29.19
N ALA A 86 15.13 -11.01 -29.85
CA ALA A 86 14.95 -12.30 -29.17
C ALA A 86 16.06 -12.63 -28.15
N GLU A 87 17.30 -12.15 -28.38
CA GLU A 87 18.41 -12.33 -27.47
C GLU A 87 18.43 -11.28 -26.35
N HIS A 88 17.97 -10.05 -26.64
CA HIS A 88 17.93 -8.91 -25.72
C HIS A 88 16.49 -8.39 -25.62
N ILE A 89 15.67 -8.96 -24.73
CA ILE A 89 14.21 -8.74 -24.65
C ILE A 89 13.86 -7.24 -24.54
N PHE A 90 14.57 -6.47 -23.73
CA PHE A 90 14.39 -5.03 -23.57
C PHE A 90 15.52 -4.22 -24.23
N GLY A 91 16.42 -4.91 -24.95
CA GLY A 91 17.64 -4.31 -25.50
C GLY A 91 18.71 -4.09 -24.45
N THR A 92 19.80 -3.43 -24.85
CA THR A 92 20.95 -3.12 -24.01
C THR A 92 21.13 -1.61 -23.84
N ASP A 93 21.78 -1.21 -22.77
CA ASP A 93 22.02 0.18 -22.44
C ASP A 93 23.35 0.72 -23.05
N HIS A 94 23.71 1.94 -22.64
CA HIS A 94 24.92 2.65 -23.11
C HIS A 94 26.26 1.97 -22.73
N VAL A 95 26.25 1.07 -21.75
CA VAL A 95 27.42 0.28 -21.34
C VAL A 95 27.31 -1.19 -21.74
N GLY A 96 26.24 -1.56 -22.49
CA GLY A 96 26.02 -2.93 -22.96
C GLY A 96 25.39 -3.85 -21.93
N ASN A 97 24.79 -3.33 -20.87
CA ASN A 97 24.05 -4.12 -19.89
C ASN A 97 22.62 -4.38 -20.37
N GLU A 98 22.07 -5.53 -19.95
CA GLU A 98 20.70 -5.89 -20.22
C GLU A 98 19.72 -4.94 -19.50
N VAL A 99 18.90 -4.23 -20.26
CA VAL A 99 17.87 -3.36 -19.72
C VAL A 99 16.81 -4.16 -18.96
N PHE A 100 16.57 -5.40 -19.39
CA PHE A 100 15.66 -6.32 -18.70
C PHE A 100 16.09 -6.56 -17.24
N ASP A 101 17.35 -6.90 -17.02
CA ASP A 101 17.89 -7.15 -15.69
C ASP A 101 17.91 -5.88 -14.83
N ALA A 102 18.31 -4.76 -15.41
CA ALA A 102 18.33 -3.46 -14.74
C ALA A 102 16.94 -3.03 -14.26
N VAL A 103 15.91 -3.20 -15.09
CA VAL A 103 14.53 -2.81 -14.79
C VAL A 103 13.94 -3.68 -13.68
N TRP A 104 14.15 -5.00 -13.73
CA TRP A 104 13.63 -5.88 -12.68
C TRP A 104 14.37 -5.74 -11.36
N ALA A 105 15.68 -5.51 -11.39
CA ALA A 105 16.45 -5.18 -10.19
C ALA A 105 15.99 -3.85 -9.57
N GLY A 106 15.72 -2.84 -10.41
CA GLY A 106 15.14 -1.58 -9.98
C GLY A 106 13.74 -1.76 -9.38
N ALA A 107 12.85 -2.50 -10.06
CA ALA A 107 11.52 -2.80 -9.59
C ALA A 107 11.51 -3.49 -8.22
N ARG A 108 12.40 -4.48 -8.03
CA ARG A 108 12.58 -5.17 -6.74
C ARG A 108 12.84 -4.18 -5.61
N ASN A 109 13.80 -3.28 -5.79
CA ASN A 109 14.21 -2.34 -4.74
C ASN A 109 13.09 -1.31 -4.47
N SER A 110 12.47 -0.76 -5.50
CA SER A 110 11.35 0.17 -5.35
C SER A 110 10.15 -0.47 -4.62
N ILE A 111 9.82 -1.72 -4.93
CA ILE A 111 8.76 -2.49 -4.26
C ILE A 111 9.13 -2.72 -2.78
N ILE A 112 10.33 -3.22 -2.49
CA ILE A 112 10.76 -3.50 -1.11
C ILE A 112 10.72 -2.22 -0.27
N ILE A 113 11.28 -1.12 -0.77
CA ILE A 113 11.29 0.16 -0.06
C ILE A 113 9.86 0.60 0.26
N SER A 114 8.97 0.59 -0.73
CA SER A 114 7.60 1.08 -0.55
C SER A 114 6.80 0.24 0.44
N PHE A 115 6.95 -1.09 0.41
CA PHE A 115 6.29 -1.96 1.40
C PHE A 115 6.87 -1.78 2.80
N VAL A 116 8.19 -1.64 2.95
CA VAL A 116 8.83 -1.38 4.24
C VAL A 116 8.41 -0.03 4.79
N CYS A 117 8.44 1.04 3.96
CA CYS A 117 7.97 2.36 4.36
C CYS A 117 6.51 2.34 4.78
N THR A 118 5.62 1.73 3.98
CA THR A 118 4.20 1.59 4.33
C THR A 118 4.03 0.88 5.67
N GLY A 119 4.75 -0.22 5.89
CA GLY A 119 4.72 -0.95 7.16
C GLY A 119 5.09 -0.06 8.35
N ILE A 120 6.18 0.69 8.26
CA ILE A 120 6.66 1.59 9.32
C ILE A 120 5.64 2.73 9.55
N ILE A 121 5.19 3.37 8.49
CA ILE A 121 4.25 4.49 8.53
C ILE A 121 2.92 4.06 9.18
N MET A 122 2.38 2.90 8.80
CA MET A 122 1.15 2.36 9.37
C MET A 122 1.33 1.91 10.82
N LEU A 123 2.44 1.25 11.14
CA LEU A 123 2.75 0.78 12.49
C LEU A 123 2.83 1.94 13.50
N VAL A 124 3.31 3.09 13.08
CA VAL A 124 3.40 4.30 13.91
C VAL A 124 2.13 5.15 13.80
N GLY A 125 1.69 5.42 12.57
CA GLY A 125 0.61 6.36 12.29
C GLY A 125 -0.75 5.91 12.81
N ILE A 126 -1.09 4.62 12.70
CA ILE A 126 -2.40 4.12 13.17
C ILE A 126 -2.53 4.23 14.70
N PRO A 127 -1.62 3.70 15.54
CA PRO A 127 -1.74 3.82 17.00
C PRO A 127 -1.69 5.27 17.48
N VAL A 128 -0.77 6.07 16.94
CA VAL A 128 -0.65 7.49 17.31
C VAL A 128 -1.91 8.25 16.90
N GLY A 129 -2.41 8.07 15.69
CA GLY A 129 -3.63 8.72 15.21
C GLY A 129 -4.87 8.31 15.98
N ALA A 130 -4.97 7.03 16.38
CA ALA A 130 -6.07 6.54 17.19
C ALA A 130 -6.07 7.17 18.59
N LEU A 131 -4.93 7.23 19.26
CA LEU A 131 -4.78 7.91 20.56
C LEU A 131 -5.03 9.41 20.43
N TRP A 132 -4.50 10.03 19.38
CA TRP A 132 -4.69 11.45 19.09
C TRP A 132 -6.18 11.78 18.90
N GLY A 133 -6.89 11.05 18.06
CA GLY A 133 -8.33 11.26 17.82
C GLY A 133 -9.21 11.00 19.04
N PHE A 134 -8.78 10.10 19.95
CA PHE A 134 -9.54 9.78 21.14
C PHE A 134 -9.36 10.81 22.26
N SER A 135 -8.16 11.39 22.44
CA SER A 135 -7.82 12.28 23.56
C SER A 135 -7.85 13.75 23.15
N LYS A 136 -8.82 14.52 23.69
CA LYS A 136 -8.89 15.99 23.49
C LYS A 136 -7.62 16.74 23.93
N LYS A 137 -6.91 16.22 24.96
CA LYS A 137 -5.66 16.83 25.45
C LYS A 137 -4.52 16.62 24.46
N MET A 138 -4.37 15.38 23.96
CA MET A 138 -3.37 15.03 22.96
C MET A 138 -3.65 15.75 21.64
N ASP A 139 -4.91 15.90 21.27
CA ASP A 139 -5.33 16.58 20.04
C ASP A 139 -4.80 18.00 19.95
N ARG A 140 -4.86 18.78 21.02
CA ARG A 140 -4.40 20.16 21.06
C ARG A 140 -2.90 20.29 20.77
N TRP A 141 -2.09 19.37 21.26
CA TRP A 141 -0.64 19.38 21.04
C TRP A 141 -0.25 18.83 19.69
N MET A 142 -0.86 17.72 19.31
CA MET A 142 -0.51 17.04 18.07
C MET A 142 -0.92 17.81 16.82
N ILE A 143 -1.98 18.64 16.90
CA ILE A 143 -2.37 19.48 15.77
C ILE A 143 -1.30 20.55 15.49
N GLU A 144 -0.63 21.09 16.51
CA GLU A 144 0.47 22.03 16.33
C GLU A 144 1.70 21.35 15.73
N VAL A 145 2.02 20.13 16.20
CA VAL A 145 3.10 19.31 15.62
C VAL A 145 2.82 19.03 14.13
N TYR A 146 1.58 18.65 13.81
CA TYR A 146 1.16 18.43 12.43
C TYR A 146 1.31 19.70 11.59
N ASN A 147 0.84 20.84 12.10
CA ASN A 147 0.93 22.13 11.40
C ASN A 147 2.39 22.51 11.11
N VAL A 148 3.31 22.30 12.05
CA VAL A 148 4.73 22.57 11.83
C VAL A 148 5.30 21.66 10.76
N ILE A 149 5.08 20.34 10.86
CA ILE A 149 5.66 19.35 9.95
C ILE A 149 5.07 19.50 8.54
N SER A 150 3.76 19.71 8.42
CA SER A 150 3.07 19.80 7.13
C SER A 150 3.45 21.04 6.31
N ASN A 151 3.98 22.08 6.97
CA ASN A 151 4.47 23.29 6.28
C ASN A 151 5.93 23.18 5.81
N VAL A 152 6.66 22.12 6.19
CA VAL A 152 8.02 21.88 5.68
C VAL A 152 7.92 21.24 4.29
N PRO A 153 8.50 21.87 3.24
CA PRO A 153 8.52 21.25 1.91
C PRO A 153 9.25 19.91 1.97
N PHE A 154 8.55 18.81 1.58
CA PHE A 154 9.10 17.45 1.63
C PHE A 154 10.45 17.33 0.91
N LEU A 155 10.58 17.94 -0.28
CA LEU A 155 11.84 17.92 -1.04
C LEU A 155 13.01 18.52 -0.27
N LEU A 156 12.79 19.64 0.41
CA LEU A 156 13.83 20.31 1.20
C LEU A 156 14.30 19.39 2.33
N LEU A 157 13.36 18.75 3.02
CA LEU A 157 13.68 17.78 4.06
C LEU A 157 14.43 16.57 3.49
N ALA A 158 13.97 16.03 2.35
CA ALA A 158 14.60 14.92 1.67
C ALA A 158 16.04 15.25 1.26
N MET A 159 16.30 16.45 0.75
CA MET A 159 17.65 16.91 0.41
C MET A 159 18.56 16.95 1.64
N ILE A 160 18.07 17.56 2.73
CA ILE A 160 18.85 17.69 3.98
C ILE A 160 19.16 16.28 4.54
N LEU A 161 18.15 15.42 4.65
CA LEU A 161 18.34 14.06 5.18
C LEU A 161 19.23 13.22 4.29
N SER A 162 19.09 13.30 2.96
CA SER A 162 19.97 12.61 2.02
C SER A 162 21.42 13.10 2.11
N TYR A 163 21.63 14.40 2.33
CA TYR A 163 22.97 14.95 2.54
C TYR A 163 23.60 14.47 3.85
N VAL A 164 22.84 14.43 4.94
CA VAL A 164 23.33 14.05 6.27
C VAL A 164 23.54 12.53 6.39
N LEU A 165 22.60 11.75 5.88
CA LEU A 165 22.60 10.29 6.01
C LEU A 165 23.37 9.57 4.88
N GLY A 166 23.66 10.29 3.80
CA GLY A 166 24.24 9.73 2.58
C GLY A 166 23.21 9.02 1.70
N ALA A 167 23.63 8.59 0.50
CA ALA A 167 22.79 7.85 -0.43
C ALA A 167 22.67 6.37 0.00
N GLY A 168 21.50 5.78 -0.21
CA GLY A 168 21.28 4.36 0.04
C GLY A 168 19.88 4.02 0.54
N MET A 169 19.58 2.73 0.57
CA MET A 169 18.27 2.21 0.93
C MET A 169 17.82 2.65 2.34
N ARG A 170 18.72 2.62 3.33
CA ARG A 170 18.42 3.00 4.72
C ARG A 170 18.07 4.48 4.82
N SER A 171 18.89 5.34 4.18
CA SER A 171 18.67 6.79 4.15
C SER A 171 17.31 7.12 3.51
N LEU A 172 17.00 6.47 2.40
CA LEU A 172 15.75 6.67 1.67
C LEU A 172 14.53 6.26 2.52
N ILE A 173 14.58 5.10 3.17
CA ILE A 173 13.50 4.65 4.07
C ILE A 173 13.30 5.64 5.21
N ILE A 174 14.36 6.09 5.87
CA ILE A 174 14.28 7.08 6.95
C ILE A 174 13.67 8.39 6.43
N THR A 175 14.14 8.87 5.29
CA THR A 175 13.64 10.10 4.67
C THR A 175 12.15 10.03 4.37
N MET A 176 11.70 8.93 3.75
CA MET A 176 10.30 8.75 3.38
C MET A 176 9.38 8.53 4.59
N THR A 177 9.87 7.88 5.65
CA THR A 177 9.04 7.57 6.82
C THR A 177 9.03 8.67 7.87
N CYS A 178 10.07 9.52 7.91
CA CYS A 178 10.26 10.52 8.97
C CYS A 178 9.07 11.49 9.14
N THR A 179 8.43 11.85 8.04
CA THR A 179 7.29 12.80 8.05
C THR A 179 5.96 12.16 7.68
N GLU A 180 5.96 11.09 6.86
CA GLU A 180 4.72 10.50 6.33
C GLU A 180 3.82 9.90 7.44
N TRP A 181 4.40 9.35 8.51
CA TRP A 181 3.63 8.80 9.62
C TRP A 181 2.65 9.80 10.25
N ILE A 182 2.97 11.11 10.23
CA ILE A 182 2.10 12.13 10.85
C ILE A 182 0.85 12.38 10.01
N PHE A 183 0.96 12.28 8.67
CA PHE A 183 -0.19 12.42 7.77
C PHE A 183 -1.16 11.26 7.93
N VAL A 184 -0.63 10.03 8.08
CA VAL A 184 -1.44 8.86 8.43
C VAL A 184 -2.09 9.04 9.79
N ALA A 185 -1.32 9.48 10.79
CA ALA A 185 -1.86 9.72 12.13
C ALA A 185 -2.98 10.78 12.13
N TYR A 186 -2.82 11.86 11.37
CA TYR A 186 -3.86 12.87 11.19
C TYR A 186 -5.10 12.31 10.50
N PHE A 187 -4.93 11.51 9.45
CA PHE A 187 -6.04 10.84 8.78
C PHE A 187 -6.81 9.90 9.74
N ILE A 188 -6.10 9.03 10.46
CA ILE A 188 -6.72 8.13 11.45
C ILE A 188 -7.40 8.92 12.57
N ARG A 189 -6.78 10.00 13.06
CA ARG A 189 -7.39 10.92 14.03
C ARG A 189 -8.77 11.39 13.57
N THR A 190 -8.88 11.87 12.32
CA THR A 190 -10.16 12.37 11.80
C THR A 190 -11.22 11.29 11.76
N GLN A 191 -10.86 10.06 11.38
CA GLN A 191 -11.78 8.92 11.37
C GLN A 191 -12.22 8.51 12.79
N VAL A 192 -11.28 8.50 13.74
CA VAL A 192 -11.57 8.19 15.14
C VAL A 192 -12.51 9.21 15.75
N MET A 193 -12.33 10.51 15.45
CA MET A 193 -13.21 11.58 15.96
C MET A 193 -14.67 11.40 15.51
N ILE A 194 -14.92 10.86 14.33
CA ILE A 194 -16.28 10.59 13.82
C ILE A 194 -16.97 9.48 14.62
N ILE A 195 -16.19 8.52 15.13
CA ILE A 195 -16.74 7.29 15.74
C ILE A 195 -16.71 7.34 17.26
N ARG A 196 -15.73 8.02 17.89
CA ARG A 196 -15.52 8.00 19.34
C ARG A 196 -16.74 8.45 20.15
N ASP A 197 -17.48 9.43 19.64
CA ASP A 197 -18.62 10.07 20.33
C ASP A 197 -19.96 9.39 19.97
N ARG A 198 -19.94 8.21 19.33
CA ARG A 198 -21.14 7.42 19.07
C ARG A 198 -21.72 6.83 20.36
N GLU A 199 -23.04 6.66 20.42
CA GLU A 199 -23.80 6.23 21.60
C GLU A 199 -23.24 4.95 22.24
N TYR A 200 -22.91 3.92 21.46
CA TYR A 200 -22.36 2.66 21.97
C TYR A 200 -20.96 2.83 22.60
N ASN A 201 -20.17 3.79 22.13
CA ASN A 201 -18.88 4.10 22.72
C ASN A 201 -19.04 4.92 24.01
N MET A 202 -20.03 5.82 24.06
CA MET A 202 -20.37 6.54 25.28
C MET A 202 -20.89 5.57 26.35
N ALA A 203 -21.76 4.63 25.98
CA ALA A 203 -22.24 3.59 26.90
C ALA A 203 -21.06 2.73 27.43
N SER A 204 -20.14 2.29 26.57
CA SER A 204 -18.94 1.55 26.97
C SER A 204 -18.07 2.35 27.96
N LYS A 205 -17.95 3.66 27.75
CA LYS A 205 -17.21 4.56 28.64
C LYS A 205 -17.88 4.70 29.99
N CYS A 206 -19.23 4.81 30.06
CA CYS A 206 -19.98 4.83 31.30
C CYS A 206 -19.83 3.53 32.11
N LEU A 207 -19.66 2.40 31.42
CA LEU A 207 -19.37 1.10 32.03
C LEU A 207 -17.90 0.93 32.48
N GLY A 208 -17.08 1.98 32.38
CA GLY A 208 -15.70 1.97 32.86
C GLY A 208 -14.68 1.31 31.89
N THR A 209 -15.03 1.09 30.63
CA THR A 209 -14.09 0.54 29.62
C THR A 209 -12.88 1.45 29.46
N SER A 210 -11.67 0.88 29.54
CA SER A 210 -10.43 1.65 29.36
C SER A 210 -10.29 2.21 27.93
N THR A 211 -9.63 3.35 27.82
CA THR A 211 -9.37 4.03 26.51
C THR A 211 -8.75 3.08 25.50
N TRP A 212 -7.71 2.33 25.89
CA TRP A 212 -7.02 1.41 24.99
C TRP A 212 -7.93 0.27 24.52
N THR A 213 -8.68 -0.31 25.44
CA THR A 213 -9.66 -1.36 25.11
C THR A 213 -10.72 -0.84 24.12
N MET A 214 -11.20 0.38 24.33
CA MET A 214 -12.18 1.01 23.45
C MET A 214 -11.61 1.26 22.06
N ILE A 215 -10.37 1.78 21.97
CA ILE A 215 -9.69 1.98 20.68
C ILE A 215 -9.55 0.66 19.95
N VAL A 216 -9.00 -0.38 20.60
CA VAL A 216 -8.65 -1.64 19.93
C VAL A 216 -9.89 -2.49 19.61
N LYS A 217 -10.89 -2.54 20.53
CA LYS A 217 -12.06 -3.42 20.35
C LYS A 217 -13.25 -2.78 19.66
N ASN A 218 -13.45 -1.46 19.82
CA ASN A 218 -14.64 -0.79 19.31
C ASN A 218 -14.35 0.10 18.09
N ILE A 219 -13.20 0.80 18.08
CA ILE A 219 -12.93 1.82 17.05
C ILE A 219 -12.13 1.24 15.88
N LEU A 220 -10.96 0.67 16.12
CA LEU A 220 -10.09 0.15 15.06
C LEU A 220 -10.75 -0.91 14.17
N PRO A 221 -11.53 -1.88 14.70
CA PRO A 221 -12.22 -2.84 13.84
C PRO A 221 -13.21 -2.19 12.89
N TYR A 222 -13.84 -1.10 13.31
CA TYR A 222 -14.75 -0.34 12.45
C TYR A 222 -14.02 0.44 11.34
N LEU A 223 -12.75 0.76 11.55
CA LEU A 223 -11.93 1.51 10.60
C LEU A 223 -11.15 0.62 9.62
N ILE A 224 -11.28 -0.72 9.69
CA ILE A 224 -10.48 -1.64 8.86
C ILE A 224 -10.61 -1.31 7.37
N SER A 225 -11.82 -1.12 6.85
CA SER A 225 -12.03 -0.81 5.43
C SER A 225 -11.41 0.53 5.03
N VAL A 226 -11.52 1.54 5.91
CA VAL A 226 -10.93 2.87 5.69
C VAL A 226 -9.41 2.80 5.69
N ILE A 227 -8.81 2.03 6.62
CA ILE A 227 -7.37 1.78 6.69
C ILE A 227 -6.89 1.06 5.43
N MET A 228 -7.60 0.02 4.98
CA MET A 228 -7.28 -0.71 3.76
C MET A 228 -7.35 0.18 2.52
N THR A 229 -8.35 1.07 2.44
CA THR A 229 -8.45 2.08 1.37
C THR A 229 -7.25 3.02 1.38
N TYR A 230 -6.79 3.45 2.57
CA TYR A 230 -5.61 4.30 2.70
C TYR A 230 -4.36 3.57 2.22
N ILE A 231 -4.11 2.34 2.70
CA ILE A 231 -2.96 1.51 2.31
C ILE A 231 -2.91 1.28 0.79
N SER A 232 -4.08 1.06 0.16
CA SER A 232 -4.15 0.81 -1.28
C SER A 232 -3.66 1.98 -2.15
N ARG A 233 -3.74 3.20 -1.63
CA ARG A 233 -3.20 4.41 -2.26
C ARG A 233 -1.77 4.70 -1.86
N GLU A 234 -1.43 4.40 -0.61
CA GLU A 234 -0.13 4.71 -0.02
C GLU A 234 1.01 3.97 -0.70
N ILE A 235 0.86 2.66 -0.95
CA ILE A 235 1.91 1.85 -1.57
C ILE A 235 2.31 2.38 -2.96
N PRO A 236 1.38 2.59 -3.92
CA PRO A 236 1.74 3.19 -5.21
C PRO A 236 2.31 4.61 -5.10
N SER A 237 1.82 5.39 -4.14
CA SER A 237 2.32 6.74 -3.88
C SER A 237 3.79 6.72 -3.42
N LEU A 238 4.13 5.83 -2.50
CA LEU A 238 5.50 5.66 -2.01
C LEU A 238 6.45 5.12 -3.10
N ILE A 239 5.99 4.25 -4.00
CA ILE A 239 6.76 3.86 -5.18
C ILE A 239 7.06 5.10 -6.04
N SER A 240 6.07 5.94 -6.27
CA SER A 240 6.24 7.16 -7.06
C SER A 240 7.19 8.16 -6.37
N TYR A 241 7.13 8.29 -5.04
CA TYR A 241 8.07 9.12 -4.27
C TYR A 241 9.50 8.57 -4.32
N GLU A 242 9.69 7.24 -4.19
CA GLU A 242 11.00 6.62 -4.33
C GLU A 242 11.61 6.90 -5.71
N VAL A 243 10.82 6.66 -6.77
CA VAL A 243 11.24 6.91 -8.16
C VAL A 243 11.60 8.38 -8.37
N PHE A 244 10.79 9.30 -7.84
CA PHE A 244 11.04 10.73 -7.94
C PHE A 244 12.33 11.15 -7.22
N LEU A 245 12.56 10.68 -5.97
CA LEU A 245 13.79 10.97 -5.23
C LEU A 245 15.02 10.37 -5.92
N SER A 246 14.91 9.15 -6.44
CA SER A 246 15.97 8.49 -7.19
C SER A 246 16.25 9.21 -8.51
N TYR A 247 15.23 9.71 -9.21
CA TYR A 247 15.34 10.54 -10.39
C TYR A 247 16.09 11.85 -10.10
N MET A 248 15.83 12.47 -8.94
CA MET A 248 16.54 13.68 -8.50
C MET A 248 17.97 13.43 -7.96
N GLY A 249 18.44 12.17 -7.96
CA GLY A 249 19.75 11.82 -7.42
C GLY A 249 19.80 11.69 -5.90
N LEU A 250 18.65 11.77 -5.21
CA LEU A 250 18.52 11.68 -3.75
C LEU A 250 18.14 10.25 -3.28
N GLY A 251 18.17 9.28 -4.19
CA GLY A 251 17.70 7.92 -3.96
C GLY A 251 18.77 6.94 -3.51
N LEU A 252 18.73 5.73 -4.10
CA LEU A 252 19.56 4.57 -3.71
C LEU A 252 21.07 4.73 -3.96
N GLY A 253 21.49 5.78 -4.68
CA GLY A 253 22.86 5.94 -5.13
C GLY A 253 23.22 4.97 -6.27
N THR A 254 24.44 5.10 -6.78
CA THR A 254 24.90 4.34 -7.98
C THR A 254 25.17 2.85 -7.73
N THR A 255 25.19 2.44 -6.46
CA THR A 255 25.49 1.05 -6.07
C THR A 255 24.28 0.11 -6.12
N ASN A 256 23.08 0.66 -6.14
CA ASN A 256 21.83 -0.12 -6.14
C ASN A 256 20.96 0.29 -7.33
N ALA A 257 20.39 -0.71 -7.99
CA ALA A 257 19.43 -0.44 -9.07
C ALA A 257 18.14 0.20 -8.51
N SER A 258 17.59 1.19 -9.21
CA SER A 258 16.28 1.78 -8.98
C SER A 258 15.61 2.08 -10.30
N LEU A 259 14.28 1.93 -10.37
CA LEU A 259 13.52 2.35 -11.55
C LEU A 259 13.68 3.85 -11.83
N GLY A 260 13.66 4.68 -10.78
CA GLY A 260 13.86 6.12 -10.91
C GLY A 260 15.23 6.50 -11.44
N GLN A 261 16.27 5.84 -10.98
CA GLN A 261 17.63 6.05 -11.46
C GLN A 261 17.78 5.61 -12.94
N SER A 262 17.20 4.47 -13.30
CA SER A 262 17.19 4.01 -14.70
C SER A 262 16.46 5.02 -15.59
N ILE A 263 15.29 5.52 -15.17
CA ILE A 263 14.53 6.55 -15.89
C ILE A 263 15.37 7.83 -16.04
N ALA A 264 16.02 8.30 -14.98
CA ALA A 264 16.87 9.49 -15.02
C ALA A 264 18.03 9.34 -16.00
N MET A 265 18.74 8.22 -15.93
CA MET A 265 19.86 7.91 -16.82
C MET A 265 19.42 7.85 -18.27
N TYR A 266 18.32 7.15 -18.55
CA TYR A 266 17.85 6.92 -19.92
C TYR A 266 17.12 8.12 -20.54
N THR A 267 16.74 9.12 -19.74
CA THR A 267 16.15 10.37 -20.24
C THR A 267 17.04 11.04 -21.29
N SER A 268 18.36 11.00 -21.10
CA SER A 268 19.33 11.56 -22.06
C SER A 268 19.37 10.84 -23.41
N TYR A 269 18.91 9.60 -23.47
CA TYR A 269 18.91 8.77 -24.66
C TYR A 269 17.52 8.65 -25.31
N MET A 270 16.49 9.32 -24.78
CA MET A 270 15.10 9.17 -25.21
C MET A 270 14.87 9.46 -26.69
N ASN A 271 15.57 10.43 -27.28
CA ASN A 271 15.42 10.80 -28.69
C ASN A 271 16.01 9.77 -29.66
N GLY A 272 17.10 9.10 -29.28
CA GLY A 272 17.76 8.10 -30.14
C GLY A 272 17.29 6.66 -29.85
N TYR A 273 17.04 6.37 -28.61
CA TYR A 273 16.69 5.03 -28.12
C TYR A 273 15.49 5.07 -27.16
N PRO A 274 14.27 5.38 -27.64
CA PRO A 274 13.10 5.64 -26.82
C PRO A 274 12.70 4.44 -25.94
N HIS A 275 13.00 3.21 -26.35
CA HIS A 275 12.71 2.00 -25.59
C HIS A 275 13.41 1.99 -24.23
N LEU A 276 14.62 2.54 -24.10
CA LEU A 276 15.34 2.62 -22.82
C LEU A 276 14.55 3.39 -21.77
N PHE A 277 13.92 4.49 -22.17
CA PHE A 277 13.13 5.34 -21.26
C PHE A 277 11.73 4.75 -21.01
N TRP A 278 11.01 4.36 -22.10
CA TRP A 278 9.62 3.97 -21.97
C TRP A 278 9.40 2.60 -21.32
N ILE A 279 10.37 1.67 -21.42
CA ILE A 279 10.23 0.36 -20.78
C ILE A 279 10.19 0.46 -19.25
N PRO A 280 11.16 1.09 -18.55
CA PRO A 280 11.07 1.22 -17.09
C PRO A 280 9.86 2.05 -16.65
N VAL A 281 9.47 3.09 -17.40
CA VAL A 281 8.25 3.87 -17.13
C VAL A 281 7.00 2.99 -17.24
N SER A 282 6.91 2.14 -18.26
CA SER A 282 5.77 1.23 -18.43
C SER A 282 5.69 0.18 -17.32
N VAL A 283 6.83 -0.40 -16.92
CA VAL A 283 6.89 -1.36 -15.82
C VAL A 283 6.46 -0.71 -14.51
N LEU A 284 6.94 0.51 -14.23
CA LEU A 284 6.51 1.30 -13.07
C LEU A 284 4.99 1.53 -13.07
N ALA A 285 4.45 1.97 -14.21
CA ALA A 285 3.02 2.23 -14.35
C ALA A 285 2.18 0.95 -14.15
N ILE A 286 2.58 -0.17 -14.73
CA ILE A 286 1.90 -1.46 -14.59
C ILE A 286 1.89 -1.91 -13.12
N ILE A 287 3.02 -1.83 -12.43
CA ILE A 287 3.12 -2.20 -11.00
C ILE A 287 2.20 -1.31 -10.17
N SER A 288 2.30 0.02 -10.32
CA SER A 288 1.54 0.99 -9.54
C SER A 288 0.03 0.86 -9.76
N ILE A 289 -0.42 0.73 -11.01
CA ILE A 289 -1.84 0.57 -11.36
C ILE A 289 -2.38 -0.76 -10.82
N SER A 290 -1.61 -1.85 -10.97
CA SER A 290 -2.04 -3.16 -10.48
C SER A 290 -2.16 -3.19 -8.96
N LEU A 291 -1.20 -2.60 -8.24
CA LEU A 291 -1.25 -2.45 -6.78
C LEU A 291 -2.45 -1.62 -6.34
N TYR A 292 -2.71 -0.49 -7.01
CA TYR A 292 -3.87 0.35 -6.72
C TYR A 292 -5.20 -0.39 -6.93
N ILE A 293 -5.37 -1.07 -8.07
CA ILE A 293 -6.61 -1.80 -8.38
C ILE A 293 -6.85 -2.91 -7.35
N VAL A 294 -5.84 -3.74 -7.07
CA VAL A 294 -5.99 -4.85 -6.13
C VAL A 294 -6.26 -4.32 -4.71
N GLY A 295 -5.51 -3.31 -4.29
CA GLY A 295 -5.68 -2.70 -2.98
C GLY A 295 -7.07 -2.06 -2.81
N GLN A 296 -7.55 -1.32 -3.81
CA GLN A 296 -8.87 -0.70 -3.78
C GLN A 296 -10.00 -1.77 -3.74
N ARG A 297 -9.88 -2.83 -4.54
CA ARG A 297 -10.85 -3.93 -4.52
C ARG A 297 -10.86 -4.70 -3.20
N LEU A 298 -9.70 -4.85 -2.57
CA LEU A 298 -9.62 -5.44 -1.23
C LEU A 298 -10.27 -4.54 -0.17
N ALA A 299 -10.07 -3.23 -0.27
CA ALA A 299 -10.71 -2.24 0.59
C ALA A 299 -12.23 -2.22 0.41
N ASP A 300 -12.72 -2.25 -0.83
CA ASP A 300 -14.16 -2.34 -1.15
C ASP A 300 -14.76 -3.64 -0.59
N ALA A 301 -14.05 -4.76 -0.72
CA ALA A 301 -14.47 -6.04 -0.15
C ALA A 301 -14.41 -6.05 1.38
N ALA A 302 -13.59 -5.23 2.01
CA ALA A 302 -13.53 -5.08 3.47
C ALA A 302 -14.58 -4.12 4.04
N ASP A 303 -15.37 -3.42 3.22
CA ASP A 303 -16.44 -2.56 3.71
C ASP A 303 -17.62 -3.42 4.19
N PRO A 304 -18.00 -3.36 5.49
CA PRO A 304 -19.14 -4.11 6.01
C PRO A 304 -20.46 -3.82 5.29
N ARG A 305 -20.61 -2.64 4.69
CA ARG A 305 -21.82 -2.25 3.96
C ARG A 305 -22.02 -3.03 2.66
N THR A 306 -20.96 -3.62 2.12
CA THR A 306 -21.03 -4.44 0.89
C THR A 306 -21.45 -5.89 1.17
N HIS A 307 -21.63 -6.25 2.43
CA HIS A 307 -21.95 -7.63 2.88
C HIS A 307 -23.42 -7.80 3.29
N MET A 308 -24.24 -6.73 3.19
CA MET A 308 -25.68 -6.78 3.47
C MET A 308 -26.47 -7.30 2.27
#